data_7c11f8e73e7314d78341a15a8ff06d94
#
_entry.id   7c11f8e73e7314d78341a15a8ff06d94
#
_cell.length_a   1.000
_cell.length_b   1.000
_cell.length_c   1.000
_cell.angle_alpha   90.00
_cell.angle_beta   90.00
_cell.angle_gamma   90.00
#
_symmetry.space_group_name_H-M   'P 1'
#
loop_
_entity.id
_entity.type
_entity.pdbx_description
1 polymer ?
#
loop_
_entity_poly.entity_id
_entity_poly.type
_entity_poly.pdbx_seq_one_letter_code
_entity_poly.pdbx_strand_id
1 'polypeptide(L)'
;VPDGEGVMSPTYAQQHAPLENQSEAVGHAVRATYLYAAMADIAALKQKNSYTKALHRIWADITDTRMHITGGLGAVHGIEGFGPKYLLPNADAFNETCAAVGNVLFNFRMFLAHKDAKYLDVAEVSLLNNVLAAVNLEGNKFFYVNPLEADGKYPFNHGTAGRAPWFGTACCPSNMARLLPQVQGMTYAHNEENLYFAMYADTSTSLKIAGTDLAIYQTTDYPND
;
A
#
# COMPACT_ATOMS: atom_id res chain seq x y z
N VAL A 1 21.19 -5.03 8.56
CA VAL A 1 20.19 -4.88 9.62
C VAL A 1 20.87 -4.11 10.74
N PRO A 2 20.31 -2.99 11.24
CA PRO A 2 20.83 -2.36 12.44
C PRO A 2 20.90 -3.38 13.57
N ASP A 3 21.98 -3.36 14.33
CA ASP A 3 22.24 -4.35 15.38
C ASP A 3 21.07 -4.52 16.34
N GLY A 4 20.56 -5.74 16.46
CA GLY A 4 19.50 -6.12 17.38
C GLY A 4 18.08 -6.22 16.81
N GLU A 5 17.87 -5.93 15.52
CA GLU A 5 16.54 -5.99 14.89
C GLU A 5 16.32 -7.28 14.09
N GLY A 6 16.13 -8.38 14.78
CA GLY A 6 15.64 -9.64 14.17
C GLY A 6 14.12 -9.76 14.19
N VAL A 7 13.61 -10.80 13.53
CA VAL A 7 12.17 -11.14 13.46
C VAL A 7 11.48 -11.32 14.83
N MET A 8 12.22 -11.37 15.90
CA MET A 8 11.70 -11.47 17.28
C MET A 8 11.76 -10.14 18.05
N SER A 9 12.24 -9.06 17.42
CA SER A 9 12.33 -7.76 18.10
C SER A 9 10.96 -7.09 18.22
N PRO A 10 10.72 -6.28 19.27
CA PRO A 10 9.52 -5.46 19.36
C PRO A 10 9.33 -4.52 18.16
N THR A 11 10.42 -4.01 17.60
CA THR A 11 10.43 -3.15 16.41
C THR A 11 9.88 -3.88 15.19
N TYR A 12 10.28 -5.14 14.99
CA TYR A 12 9.78 -5.97 13.87
C TYR A 12 8.25 -6.03 13.82
N ALA A 13 7.60 -6.17 14.98
CA ALA A 13 6.15 -6.31 15.10
C ALA A 13 5.42 -5.00 15.47
N GLN A 14 6.07 -3.83 15.28
CA GLN A 14 5.54 -2.50 15.62
C GLN A 14 5.17 -2.33 17.10
N GLN A 15 5.82 -3.07 18.00
CA GLN A 15 5.60 -3.05 19.45
C GLN A 15 6.63 -2.19 20.20
N HIS A 16 7.45 -1.42 19.51
CA HIS A 16 8.50 -0.56 20.08
C HIS A 16 7.97 0.59 20.94
N ALA A 17 6.72 1.00 20.69
CA ALA A 17 6.03 2.04 21.46
C ALA A 17 4.51 1.83 21.39
N PRO A 18 3.73 2.38 22.34
CA PRO A 18 2.28 2.51 22.20
C PRO A 18 1.92 3.20 20.87
N LEU A 19 0.83 2.74 20.22
CA LEU A 19 0.49 3.18 18.86
C LEU A 19 0.35 4.70 18.74
N GLU A 20 -0.23 5.37 19.72
CA GLU A 20 -0.38 6.83 19.77
C GLU A 20 0.94 7.60 19.86
N ASN A 21 2.02 6.94 20.30
CA ASN A 21 3.34 7.54 20.45
C ASN A 21 4.27 7.25 19.28
N GLN A 22 3.86 6.37 18.36
CA GLN A 22 4.66 6.06 17.18
C GLN A 22 4.76 7.27 16.23
N SER A 23 5.92 7.47 15.63
CA SER A 23 6.21 8.60 14.76
C SER A 23 6.91 8.22 13.46
N GLU A 24 7.29 6.97 13.31
CA GLU A 24 7.99 6.44 12.14
C GLU A 24 7.54 5.01 11.82
N ALA A 25 7.73 4.62 10.57
CA ALA A 25 7.46 3.27 10.12
C ALA A 25 8.68 2.37 10.36
N VAL A 26 8.47 1.27 11.07
CA VAL A 26 9.55 0.35 11.45
C VAL A 26 9.14 -1.10 11.27
N GLY A 27 10.14 -1.98 11.20
CA GLY A 27 9.96 -3.43 11.18
C GLY A 27 9.35 -3.94 9.88
N HIS A 28 8.64 -5.04 9.95
CA HIS A 28 8.07 -5.72 8.78
C HIS A 28 7.01 -4.86 8.09
N ALA A 29 7.23 -4.55 6.79
CA ALA A 29 6.46 -3.54 6.08
C ALA A 29 4.99 -3.94 5.88
N VAL A 30 4.70 -5.21 5.60
CA VAL A 30 3.32 -5.70 5.43
C VAL A 30 2.55 -5.57 6.73
N ARG A 31 3.11 -6.05 7.86
CA ARG A 31 2.45 -5.92 9.19
C ARG A 31 2.17 -4.47 9.53
N ALA A 32 3.13 -3.58 9.27
CA ALA A 32 3.01 -2.15 9.54
C ALA A 32 1.87 -1.51 8.76
N THR A 33 1.82 -1.70 7.44
CA THR A 33 0.79 -1.08 6.59
C THR A 33 -0.62 -1.57 6.92
N TYR A 34 -0.78 -2.85 7.22
CA TYR A 34 -2.07 -3.39 7.69
C TYR A 34 -2.47 -2.87 9.07
N LEU A 35 -1.51 -2.73 9.99
CA LEU A 35 -1.74 -2.11 11.29
C LEU A 35 -2.20 -0.66 11.14
N TYR A 36 -1.53 0.13 10.28
CA TYR A 36 -1.87 1.53 10.06
C TYR A 36 -3.23 1.69 9.37
N ALA A 37 -3.60 0.79 8.45
CA ALA A 37 -4.95 0.75 7.87
C ALA A 37 -6.02 0.52 8.96
N ALA A 38 -5.80 -0.45 9.85
CA ALA A 38 -6.70 -0.71 10.98
C ALA A 38 -6.75 0.45 11.98
N MET A 39 -5.60 1.09 12.25
CA MET A 39 -5.55 2.29 13.11
C MET A 39 -6.39 3.44 12.52
N ALA A 40 -6.37 3.63 11.18
CA ALA A 40 -7.16 4.66 10.51
C ALA A 40 -8.67 4.40 10.69
N ASP A 41 -9.13 3.17 10.51
CA ASP A 41 -10.52 2.79 10.75
C ASP A 41 -10.94 3.03 12.21
N ILE A 42 -10.11 2.62 13.18
CA ILE A 42 -10.40 2.84 14.60
C ILE A 42 -10.36 4.32 14.95
N ALA A 43 -9.41 5.09 14.39
CA ALA A 43 -9.35 6.54 14.61
C ALA A 43 -10.64 7.24 14.17
N ALA A 44 -11.15 6.87 13.00
CA ALA A 44 -12.40 7.42 12.46
C ALA A 44 -13.63 6.97 13.28
N LEU A 45 -13.79 5.66 13.49
CA LEU A 45 -14.96 5.08 14.17
C LEU A 45 -15.07 5.48 15.65
N LYS A 46 -13.94 5.63 16.34
CA LYS A 46 -13.87 5.98 17.77
C LYS A 46 -13.51 7.44 18.03
N GLN A 47 -13.35 8.25 16.97
CA GLN A 47 -12.89 9.65 17.06
C GLN A 47 -11.63 9.81 17.91
N LYS A 48 -10.68 8.85 17.75
CA LYS A 48 -9.46 8.79 18.57
C LYS A 48 -8.36 9.66 17.98
N ASN A 49 -8.37 10.96 18.33
CA ASN A 49 -7.42 11.97 17.82
C ASN A 49 -5.94 11.62 18.05
N SER A 50 -5.60 10.83 19.10
CA SER A 50 -4.22 10.40 19.33
C SER A 50 -3.73 9.48 18.22
N TYR A 51 -4.58 8.57 17.71
CA TYR A 51 -4.25 7.72 16.57
C TYR A 51 -4.13 8.52 15.27
N THR A 52 -5.05 9.45 15.03
CA THR A 52 -4.98 10.35 13.87
C THR A 52 -3.64 11.10 13.82
N LYS A 53 -3.21 11.68 14.95
CA LYS A 53 -1.92 12.37 15.03
C LYS A 53 -0.72 11.44 14.79
N ALA A 54 -0.75 10.23 15.32
CA ALA A 54 0.29 9.24 15.08
C ALA A 54 0.34 8.83 13.60
N LEU A 55 -0.81 8.56 13.00
CA LEU A 55 -0.91 8.18 11.58
C LEU A 55 -0.40 9.26 10.63
N HIS A 56 -0.65 10.54 10.91
CA HIS A 56 -0.09 11.63 10.10
C HIS A 56 1.44 11.68 10.17
N ARG A 57 2.04 11.45 11.36
CA ARG A 57 3.52 11.39 11.50
C ARG A 57 4.10 10.20 10.75
N ILE A 58 3.49 9.02 10.93
CA ILE A 58 3.90 7.78 10.28
C ILE A 58 3.76 7.90 8.76
N TRP A 59 2.66 8.45 8.29
CA TRP A 59 2.41 8.66 6.86
C TRP A 59 3.48 9.56 6.24
N ALA A 60 3.78 10.70 6.87
CA ALA A 60 4.84 11.60 6.43
C ALA A 60 6.22 10.90 6.45
N ASP A 61 6.54 10.14 7.49
CA ASP A 61 7.79 9.36 7.54
C ASP A 61 7.89 8.35 6.39
N ILE A 62 6.79 7.67 6.06
CA ILE A 62 6.75 6.74 4.91
C ILE A 62 6.96 7.50 3.61
N THR A 63 6.12 8.48 3.31
CA THR A 63 6.09 9.14 2.00
C THR A 63 7.33 9.97 1.73
N ASP A 64 7.85 10.63 2.75
CA ASP A 64 8.99 11.53 2.60
C ASP A 64 10.35 10.81 2.62
N THR A 65 10.41 9.61 3.26
CA THR A 65 11.73 9.02 3.56
C THR A 65 11.89 7.52 3.32
N ARG A 66 10.79 6.75 3.13
CA ARG A 66 10.86 5.28 3.10
C ARG A 66 10.10 4.63 1.94
N MET A 67 9.43 5.41 1.12
CA MET A 67 8.69 4.92 -0.04
C MET A 67 9.53 5.06 -1.31
N HIS A 68 9.65 3.99 -2.07
CA HIS A 68 10.23 4.01 -3.40
C HIS A 68 9.30 4.73 -4.38
N ILE A 69 9.85 5.23 -5.49
CA ILE A 69 9.11 5.99 -6.51
C ILE A 69 7.91 5.20 -7.08
N THR A 70 7.96 3.88 -7.03
CA THR A 70 6.87 2.98 -7.44
C THR A 70 5.78 2.79 -6.37
N GLY A 71 5.87 3.47 -5.24
CA GLY A 71 5.00 3.21 -4.09
C GLY A 71 5.36 1.94 -3.30
N GLY A 72 6.47 1.28 -3.64
CA GLY A 72 7.00 0.12 -2.93
C GLY A 72 7.56 0.48 -1.55
N LEU A 73 7.44 -0.43 -0.60
CA LEU A 73 7.84 -0.29 0.79
C LEU A 73 8.66 -1.47 1.26
N GLY A 74 9.59 -1.20 2.20
CA GLY A 74 10.37 -2.26 2.83
C GLY A 74 11.63 -2.62 2.05
N ALA A 75 12.68 -1.78 2.14
CA ALA A 75 13.93 -1.97 1.42
C ALA A 75 14.78 -3.16 1.91
N VAL A 76 14.60 -3.61 3.16
CA VAL A 76 15.50 -4.56 3.83
C VAL A 76 15.01 -6.00 3.71
N HIS A 77 15.83 -6.87 3.10
CA HIS A 77 15.51 -8.28 2.88
C HIS A 77 15.37 -9.09 4.18
N GLY A 78 16.30 -8.95 5.13
CA GLY A 78 16.39 -9.83 6.30
C GLY A 78 15.19 -9.79 7.24
N ILE A 79 14.47 -8.67 7.28
CA ILE A 79 13.25 -8.48 8.08
C ILE A 79 12.03 -8.19 7.22
N GLU A 80 12.16 -8.25 5.90
CA GLU A 80 11.09 -7.91 4.94
C GLU A 80 10.46 -6.55 5.28
N GLY A 81 11.28 -5.56 5.57
CA GLY A 81 10.81 -4.38 6.29
C GLY A 81 11.52 -3.08 5.99
N PHE A 82 11.13 -2.07 6.75
CA PHE A 82 11.67 -0.73 6.64
C PHE A 82 13.14 -0.68 7.08
N GLY A 83 13.96 -0.02 6.27
CA GLY A 83 15.34 0.34 6.59
C GLY A 83 15.44 1.73 7.23
N PRO A 84 16.65 2.23 7.44
CA PRO A 84 16.88 3.64 7.78
C PRO A 84 16.22 4.59 6.77
N LYS A 85 15.96 5.84 7.20
CA LYS A 85 15.46 6.89 6.31
C LYS A 85 16.34 7.04 5.07
N TYR A 86 15.72 7.19 3.90
CA TYR A 86 16.38 7.34 2.60
C TYR A 86 17.19 6.12 2.15
N LEU A 87 17.06 4.96 2.80
CA LEU A 87 17.57 3.70 2.26
C LEU A 87 16.57 3.18 1.22
N LEU A 88 16.79 3.58 -0.04
CA LEU A 88 15.90 3.28 -1.17
C LEU A 88 16.72 2.75 -2.36
N PRO A 89 17.40 1.59 -2.22
CA PRO A 89 18.18 1.01 -3.32
C PRO A 89 17.28 0.56 -4.46
N ASN A 90 17.79 0.59 -5.70
CA ASN A 90 17.03 0.18 -6.87
C ASN A 90 17.02 -1.35 -7.05
N ALA A 91 18.19 -1.97 -7.06
CA ALA A 91 18.34 -3.39 -7.33
C ALA A 91 18.21 -4.26 -6.06
N ASP A 92 18.76 -3.77 -4.94
CA ASP A 92 18.78 -4.49 -3.66
C ASP A 92 17.68 -3.99 -2.71
N ALA A 93 16.46 -3.95 -3.21
CA ALA A 93 15.28 -3.61 -2.41
C ALA A 93 14.35 -4.82 -2.31
N PHE A 94 13.88 -5.14 -1.11
CA PHE A 94 12.88 -6.21 -0.95
C PHE A 94 11.54 -5.80 -1.57
N ASN A 95 11.00 -4.67 -1.17
CA ASN A 95 9.78 -4.09 -1.74
C ASN A 95 8.69 -5.14 -1.97
N GLU A 96 8.30 -5.84 -0.92
CA GLU A 96 7.32 -6.91 -1.02
C GLU A 96 6.00 -6.41 -1.61
N THR A 97 5.48 -7.11 -2.62
CA THR A 97 4.18 -6.76 -3.24
C THR A 97 3.05 -6.68 -2.21
N CYS A 98 3.06 -7.51 -1.16
CA CYS A 98 2.08 -7.40 -0.08
C CYS A 98 2.17 -6.07 0.68
N ALA A 99 3.36 -5.48 0.81
CA ALA A 99 3.52 -4.17 1.45
C ALA A 99 2.89 -3.06 0.61
N ALA A 100 3.01 -3.15 -0.72
CA ALA A 100 2.31 -2.24 -1.63
C ALA A 100 0.79 -2.41 -1.56
N VAL A 101 0.28 -3.64 -1.50
CA VAL A 101 -1.15 -3.91 -1.23
C VAL A 101 -1.60 -3.25 0.06
N GLY A 102 -0.84 -3.42 1.14
CA GLY A 102 -1.12 -2.79 2.44
C GLY A 102 -1.07 -1.26 2.37
N ASN A 103 -0.15 -0.71 1.55
CA ASN A 103 -0.04 0.75 1.35
C ASN A 103 -1.26 1.32 0.62
N VAL A 104 -1.77 0.64 -0.41
CA VAL A 104 -3.05 1.00 -1.07
C VAL A 104 -4.18 1.04 -0.04
N LEU A 105 -4.32 -0.01 0.77
CA LEU A 105 -5.37 -0.10 1.78
C LEU A 105 -5.24 0.98 2.84
N PHE A 106 -4.04 1.23 3.35
CA PHE A 106 -3.77 2.27 4.36
C PHE A 106 -4.13 3.65 3.83
N ASN A 107 -3.65 3.99 2.64
CA ASN A 107 -3.90 5.30 2.04
C ASN A 107 -5.39 5.50 1.70
N PHE A 108 -6.08 4.48 1.19
CA PHE A 108 -7.51 4.57 0.95
C PHE A 108 -8.31 4.80 2.26
N ARG A 109 -7.93 4.15 3.38
CA ARG A 109 -8.54 4.42 4.70
C ARG A 109 -8.27 5.85 5.19
N MET A 110 -7.05 6.35 4.99
CA MET A 110 -6.70 7.74 5.31
C MET A 110 -7.54 8.72 4.47
N PHE A 111 -7.73 8.45 3.18
CA PHE A 111 -8.62 9.25 2.33
C PHE A 111 -10.06 9.24 2.85
N LEU A 112 -10.62 8.09 3.16
CA LEU A 112 -11.98 7.99 3.70
C LEU A 112 -12.16 8.77 5.01
N ALA A 113 -11.11 8.82 5.85
CA ALA A 113 -11.13 9.56 7.10
C ALA A 113 -10.97 11.07 6.92
N HIS A 114 -10.13 11.52 5.96
CA HIS A 114 -9.68 12.92 5.87
C HIS A 114 -10.11 13.65 4.59
N LYS A 115 -10.53 12.94 3.53
CA LYS A 115 -10.94 13.47 2.22
C LYS A 115 -9.86 14.33 1.55
N ASP A 116 -8.59 14.02 1.80
CA ASP A 116 -7.43 14.71 1.21
C ASP A 116 -6.86 13.85 0.08
N ALA A 117 -6.77 14.43 -1.12
CA ALA A 117 -6.36 13.73 -2.35
C ALA A 117 -4.94 13.17 -2.28
N LYS A 118 -4.03 13.74 -1.48
CA LYS A 118 -2.66 13.24 -1.32
C LYS A 118 -2.60 11.75 -0.94
N TYR A 119 -3.59 11.25 -0.22
CA TYR A 119 -3.68 9.82 0.10
C TYR A 119 -4.06 8.98 -1.12
N LEU A 120 -4.93 9.51 -1.99
CA LEU A 120 -5.27 8.84 -3.25
C LEU A 120 -4.08 8.81 -4.20
N ASP A 121 -3.28 9.89 -4.28
CA ASP A 121 -2.07 9.93 -5.10
C ASP A 121 -1.11 8.80 -4.70
N VAL A 122 -0.88 8.59 -3.40
CA VAL A 122 -0.03 7.50 -2.92
C VAL A 122 -0.66 6.12 -3.17
N ALA A 123 -1.97 5.99 -2.96
CA ALA A 123 -2.68 4.74 -3.24
C ALA A 123 -2.60 4.37 -4.71
N GLU A 124 -2.78 5.33 -5.62
CA GLU A 124 -2.72 5.13 -7.06
C GLU A 124 -1.32 4.75 -7.53
N VAL A 125 -0.29 5.49 -7.11
CA VAL A 125 1.11 5.14 -7.42
C VAL A 125 1.43 3.73 -6.96
N SER A 126 1.06 3.36 -5.74
CA SER A 126 1.30 2.00 -5.22
C SER A 126 0.52 0.93 -5.99
N LEU A 127 -0.71 1.21 -6.36
CA LEU A 127 -1.55 0.30 -7.13
C LEU A 127 -1.00 0.07 -8.54
N LEU A 128 -0.77 1.15 -9.29
CA LEU A 128 -0.40 1.08 -10.71
C LEU A 128 1.06 0.64 -10.90
N ASN A 129 1.99 1.23 -10.15
CA ASN A 129 3.41 1.07 -10.38
C ASN A 129 4.07 -0.04 -9.53
N ASN A 130 3.37 -0.61 -8.56
CA ASN A 130 3.89 -1.72 -7.78
C ASN A 130 2.96 -2.94 -7.83
N VAL A 131 1.71 -2.83 -7.38
CA VAL A 131 0.80 -3.99 -7.32
C VAL A 131 0.51 -4.53 -8.72
N LEU A 132 0.03 -3.71 -9.64
CA LEU A 132 -0.27 -4.16 -11.01
C LEU A 132 1.00 -4.51 -11.78
N ALA A 133 2.11 -3.79 -11.57
CA ALA A 133 3.39 -4.15 -12.14
C ALA A 133 3.93 -5.50 -11.62
N ALA A 134 3.46 -5.99 -10.49
CA ALA A 134 3.90 -7.28 -9.93
C ALA A 134 3.30 -8.50 -10.63
N VAL A 135 2.25 -8.36 -11.41
CA VAL A 135 1.64 -9.46 -12.18
C VAL A 135 1.96 -9.32 -13.67
N ASN A 136 2.14 -10.44 -14.37
CA ASN A 136 2.27 -10.40 -15.83
C ASN A 136 0.90 -10.22 -16.52
N LEU A 137 0.91 -9.90 -17.81
CA LEU A 137 -0.31 -9.63 -18.58
C LEU A 137 -1.27 -10.81 -18.64
N GLU A 138 -0.75 -12.04 -18.62
CA GLU A 138 -1.56 -13.26 -18.59
C GLU A 138 -2.15 -13.57 -17.20
N GLY A 139 -1.76 -12.82 -16.15
CA GLY A 139 -2.29 -12.97 -14.80
C GLY A 139 -1.83 -14.23 -14.04
N ASN A 140 -0.77 -14.91 -14.50
CA ASN A 140 -0.35 -16.22 -13.99
C ASN A 140 1.07 -16.27 -13.43
N LYS A 141 1.79 -15.14 -13.39
CA LYS A 141 3.14 -15.02 -12.79
C LYS A 141 3.24 -13.72 -11.99
N PHE A 142 3.98 -13.77 -10.88
CA PHE A 142 3.97 -12.73 -9.87
C PHE A 142 5.39 -12.38 -9.39
N PHE A 143 5.58 -11.13 -8.96
CA PHE A 143 6.65 -10.75 -8.06
C PHE A 143 6.20 -10.90 -6.61
N TYR A 144 7.04 -11.51 -5.79
CA TYR A 144 7.02 -11.41 -4.34
C TYR A 144 7.90 -10.22 -3.94
N VAL A 145 9.20 -10.35 -4.20
CA VAL A 145 10.17 -9.25 -4.16
C VAL A 145 10.04 -8.45 -5.46
N ASN A 146 9.91 -7.14 -5.35
CA ASN A 146 9.61 -6.26 -6.49
C ASN A 146 10.54 -5.04 -6.52
N PRO A 147 11.86 -5.23 -6.80
CA PRO A 147 12.82 -4.15 -6.89
C PRO A 147 12.57 -3.26 -8.12
N LEU A 148 13.14 -2.05 -8.13
CA LEU A 148 13.04 -1.12 -9.26
C LEU A 148 13.92 -1.52 -10.45
N GLU A 149 14.99 -2.28 -10.18
CA GLU A 149 15.98 -2.68 -11.16
C GLU A 149 16.22 -4.19 -11.08
N ALA A 150 16.27 -4.85 -12.23
CA ALA A 150 16.61 -6.27 -12.35
C ALA A 150 17.46 -6.48 -13.60
N ASP A 151 18.57 -7.22 -13.48
CA ASP A 151 19.49 -7.54 -14.57
C ASP A 151 19.08 -8.78 -15.38
N GLY A 152 17.98 -9.44 -14.99
CA GLY A 152 17.50 -10.68 -15.59
C GLY A 152 18.34 -11.92 -15.27
N LYS A 153 19.33 -11.83 -14.37
CA LYS A 153 20.25 -12.92 -13.99
C LYS A 153 20.19 -13.22 -12.48
N TYR A 154 20.21 -12.17 -11.66
CA TYR A 154 20.17 -12.33 -10.20
C TYR A 154 18.78 -12.85 -9.76
N PRO A 155 18.72 -13.98 -9.04
CA PRO A 155 17.46 -14.64 -8.70
C PRO A 155 16.80 -14.00 -7.47
N PHE A 156 16.50 -12.71 -7.52
CA PHE A 156 15.96 -11.91 -6.40
C PHE A 156 14.58 -12.36 -5.93
N ASN A 157 13.75 -12.92 -6.82
CA ASN A 157 12.37 -13.25 -6.53
C ASN A 157 12.23 -14.72 -6.13
N HIS A 158 12.67 -15.05 -4.90
CA HIS A 158 12.64 -16.42 -4.35
C HIS A 158 13.19 -17.48 -5.29
N GLY A 159 14.38 -17.24 -5.84
CA GLY A 159 15.09 -18.16 -6.70
C GLY A 159 14.84 -17.97 -8.20
N THR A 160 14.13 -16.93 -8.61
CA THR A 160 13.99 -16.54 -10.01
C THR A 160 14.41 -15.08 -10.23
N ALA A 161 14.91 -14.77 -11.44
CA ALA A 161 15.27 -13.41 -11.85
C ALA A 161 14.10 -12.67 -12.50
N GLY A 162 12.87 -13.16 -12.36
CA GLY A 162 11.66 -12.62 -12.94
C GLY A 162 10.43 -13.05 -12.14
N ARG A 163 9.25 -12.86 -12.72
CA ARG A 163 8.00 -13.30 -12.09
C ARG A 163 7.91 -14.82 -12.05
N ALA A 164 7.46 -15.37 -10.92
CA ALA A 164 7.24 -16.79 -10.70
C ALA A 164 5.75 -17.14 -10.72
N PRO A 165 5.36 -18.36 -11.14
CA PRO A 165 3.96 -18.77 -11.16
C PRO A 165 3.39 -18.96 -9.75
N TRP A 166 4.23 -19.30 -8.77
CA TRP A 166 3.85 -19.51 -7.39
C TRP A 166 5.04 -19.46 -6.44
N PHE A 167 4.76 -19.44 -5.13
CA PHE A 167 5.77 -19.39 -4.06
C PHE A 167 5.42 -20.39 -2.96
N GLY A 168 6.40 -20.87 -2.23
CA GLY A 168 6.19 -21.75 -1.07
C GLY A 168 5.34 -21.09 0.03
N THR A 169 5.53 -19.79 0.23
CA THR A 169 4.65 -18.92 1.02
C THR A 169 4.00 -17.92 0.07
N ALA A 170 2.80 -18.19 -0.40
CA ALA A 170 2.16 -17.48 -1.50
C ALA A 170 1.29 -16.29 -1.04
N CYS A 171 1.80 -15.43 -0.13
CA CYS A 171 1.03 -14.28 0.36
C CYS A 171 0.77 -13.24 -0.73
N CYS A 172 1.74 -12.92 -1.58
CA CYS A 172 1.61 -11.88 -2.58
C CYS A 172 0.56 -12.19 -3.66
N PRO A 173 0.56 -13.35 -4.33
CA PRO A 173 -0.50 -13.69 -5.28
C PRO A 173 -1.89 -13.67 -4.64
N SER A 174 -2.04 -14.20 -3.42
CA SER A 174 -3.33 -14.23 -2.72
C SER A 174 -3.79 -12.85 -2.24
N ASN A 175 -2.87 -11.96 -1.86
CA ASN A 175 -3.20 -10.57 -1.52
C ASN A 175 -3.64 -9.78 -2.75
N MET A 176 -2.95 -9.95 -3.88
CA MET A 176 -3.36 -9.35 -5.15
C MET A 176 -4.75 -9.83 -5.57
N ALA A 177 -5.00 -11.15 -5.53
CA ALA A 177 -6.30 -11.72 -5.84
C ALA A 177 -7.43 -11.20 -4.94
N ARG A 178 -7.12 -10.75 -3.72
CA ARG A 178 -8.08 -10.11 -2.81
C ARG A 178 -8.23 -8.61 -3.07
N LEU A 179 -7.16 -7.89 -3.36
CA LEU A 179 -7.20 -6.45 -3.58
C LEU A 179 -7.86 -6.09 -4.91
N LEU A 180 -7.45 -6.71 -6.02
CA LEU A 180 -7.87 -6.30 -7.36
C LEU A 180 -9.41 -6.26 -7.53
N PRO A 181 -10.19 -7.25 -7.07
CA PRO A 181 -11.65 -7.13 -7.10
C PRO A 181 -12.22 -6.02 -6.21
N GLN A 182 -11.48 -5.56 -5.19
CA GLN A 182 -11.91 -4.48 -4.32
C GLN A 182 -11.66 -3.09 -4.91
N VAL A 183 -10.75 -2.95 -5.87
CA VAL A 183 -10.41 -1.66 -6.51
C VAL A 183 -11.64 -1.01 -7.13
N GLN A 184 -12.53 -1.79 -7.72
CA GLN A 184 -13.80 -1.29 -8.24
C GLN A 184 -14.62 -0.56 -7.15
N GLY A 185 -14.62 -1.06 -5.92
CA GLY A 185 -15.26 -0.40 -4.77
C GLY A 185 -14.51 0.82 -4.24
N MET A 186 -13.31 1.10 -4.75
CA MET A 186 -12.50 2.27 -4.39
C MET A 186 -12.64 3.42 -5.41
N THR A 187 -13.35 3.22 -6.52
CA THR A 187 -13.48 4.21 -7.60
C THR A 187 -14.24 5.46 -7.14
N TYR A 188 -15.25 5.27 -6.32
CA TYR A 188 -16.07 6.36 -5.79
C TYR A 188 -16.16 6.28 -4.27
N ALA A 189 -16.21 7.45 -3.65
CA ALA A 189 -16.61 7.58 -2.25
C ALA A 189 -17.67 8.68 -2.13
N HIS A 190 -18.55 8.58 -1.16
CA HIS A 190 -19.56 9.61 -0.94
C HIS A 190 -19.89 9.74 0.55
N ASN A 191 -20.47 10.87 0.90
CA ASN A 191 -21.17 11.10 2.15
C ASN A 191 -22.58 11.68 1.84
N GLU A 192 -23.22 12.26 2.81
CA GLU A 192 -24.58 12.81 2.64
C GLU A 192 -24.63 13.98 1.64
N GLU A 193 -23.54 14.70 1.42
CA GLU A 193 -23.50 15.94 0.62
C GLU A 193 -22.54 15.90 -0.57
N ASN A 194 -21.54 15.02 -0.54
CA ASN A 194 -20.44 15.04 -1.49
C ASN A 194 -20.25 13.68 -2.16
N LEU A 195 -19.86 13.74 -3.42
CA LEU A 195 -19.36 12.63 -4.22
C LEU A 195 -17.87 12.89 -4.53
N TYR A 196 -17.04 11.87 -4.32
CA TYR A 196 -15.62 11.89 -4.60
C TYR A 196 -15.31 10.88 -5.71
N PHE A 197 -14.67 11.34 -6.77
CA PHE A 197 -14.05 10.49 -7.78
C PHE A 197 -12.65 10.14 -7.29
N ALA A 198 -12.48 8.95 -6.76
CA ALA A 198 -11.24 8.56 -6.10
C ALA A 198 -10.25 7.87 -7.04
N MET A 199 -10.73 7.28 -8.13
CA MET A 199 -9.90 6.70 -9.17
C MET A 199 -10.53 6.93 -10.54
N TYR A 200 -9.70 7.12 -11.57
CA TYR A 200 -10.13 7.28 -12.93
C TYR A 200 -10.07 5.94 -13.67
N ALA A 201 -11.23 5.42 -14.05
CA ALA A 201 -11.38 4.19 -14.81
C ALA A 201 -12.74 4.19 -15.52
N ASP A 202 -12.86 3.46 -16.61
CA ASP A 202 -14.16 3.26 -17.27
C ASP A 202 -15.10 2.50 -16.33
N THR A 203 -16.11 3.19 -15.83
CA THR A 203 -17.03 2.64 -14.84
C THR A 203 -18.43 3.22 -14.98
N SER A 204 -19.40 2.46 -14.49
CA SER A 204 -20.75 2.97 -14.26
C SER A 204 -21.27 2.51 -12.91
N THR A 205 -21.98 3.39 -12.21
CA THR A 205 -22.60 3.08 -10.93
C THR A 205 -23.87 3.89 -10.71
N SER A 206 -24.70 3.42 -9.80
CA SER A 206 -25.86 4.17 -9.30
C SER A 206 -25.78 4.25 -7.78
N LEU A 207 -26.01 5.43 -7.23
CA LEU A 207 -25.97 5.67 -5.80
C LEU A 207 -26.97 6.76 -5.41
N LYS A 208 -27.22 6.91 -4.11
CA LYS A 208 -28.14 7.91 -3.59
C LYS A 208 -27.39 8.88 -2.68
N ILE A 209 -27.46 10.18 -2.98
CA ILE A 209 -26.87 11.26 -2.17
C ILE A 209 -27.97 12.26 -1.84
N ALA A 210 -28.08 12.66 -0.58
CA ALA A 210 -29.07 13.62 -0.11
C ALA A 210 -30.50 13.33 -0.58
N GLY A 211 -30.85 12.04 -0.68
CA GLY A 211 -32.18 11.61 -1.16
C GLY A 211 -32.36 11.56 -2.68
N THR A 212 -31.38 12.04 -3.45
CA THR A 212 -31.39 12.04 -4.93
C THR A 212 -30.71 10.80 -5.48
N ASP A 213 -31.39 10.10 -6.40
CA ASP A 213 -30.80 8.98 -7.12
C ASP A 213 -29.91 9.52 -8.26
N LEU A 214 -28.67 9.07 -8.30
CA LEU A 214 -27.66 9.47 -9.28
C LEU A 214 -27.20 8.25 -10.07
N ALA A 215 -27.14 8.38 -11.39
CA ALA A 215 -26.43 7.47 -12.27
C ALA A 215 -25.14 8.15 -12.73
N ILE A 216 -24.01 7.47 -12.54
CA ILE A 216 -22.69 8.00 -12.86
C ILE A 216 -22.09 7.12 -13.95
N TYR A 217 -21.58 7.76 -14.99
CA TYR A 217 -20.83 7.14 -16.07
C TYR A 217 -19.50 7.86 -16.18
N GLN A 218 -18.41 7.12 -16.06
CA GLN A 218 -17.05 7.64 -16.23
C GLN A 218 -16.42 6.94 -17.42
N THR A 219 -15.90 7.72 -18.37
CA THR A 219 -15.08 7.25 -19.48
C THR A 219 -13.81 8.07 -19.51
N THR A 220 -12.66 7.41 -19.64
CA THR A 220 -11.36 8.07 -19.55
C THR A 220 -10.29 7.25 -20.27
N ASP A 221 -9.32 7.92 -20.87
CA ASP A 221 -8.11 7.29 -21.40
C ASP A 221 -6.95 7.31 -20.39
N TYR A 222 -7.21 7.80 -19.15
CA TYR A 222 -6.22 7.80 -18.08
C TYR A 222 -5.62 6.39 -17.87
N PRO A 223 -4.30 6.24 -17.74
CA PRO A 223 -3.28 7.29 -17.57
C PRO A 223 -2.58 7.71 -18.88
N ASN A 224 -3.18 7.50 -20.04
CA ASN A 224 -2.54 7.70 -21.36
C ASN A 224 -2.72 9.12 -21.94
N ASP A 225 -3.40 10.03 -21.25
CA ASP A 225 -3.65 11.42 -21.67
C ASP A 225 -2.49 12.37 -21.27
#